data_508c277694b88e71763348ff3e44ed81
#
_entry.id   508c277694b88e71763348ff3e44ed81
#
_cell.length_a   1.000
_cell.length_b   1.000
_cell.length_c   1.000
_cell.angle_alpha   90.00
_cell.angle_beta   90.00
_cell.angle_gamma   90.00
#
_symmetry.space_group_name_H-M   'P 1'
#
loop_
_entity.id
_entity.type
_entity.pdbx_description
1 polymer ?
#
loop_
_entity_poly.entity_id
_entity_poly.type
_entity_poly.pdbx_seq_one_letter_code
_entity_poly.pdbx_strand_id
1 'polypeptide(L)' 'SVVEDDGPPHDKRYFATVRIDGDVVGEGEGRSKKQAETAAAHQAWLRLAAHEDHMVGEEPSA' A
#
# COMPACT_ATOMS: atom_id res chain seq x y z
N SER A 1 0.35 9.43 1.34
CA SER A 1 0.30 10.21 2.56
C SER A 1 -0.06 9.33 3.74
N VAL A 2 0.27 9.79 4.93
CA VAL A 2 0.07 9.05 6.15
C VAL A 2 -0.86 9.87 7.04
N VAL A 3 -1.87 9.22 7.58
CA VAL A 3 -2.82 9.85 8.47
C VAL A 3 -2.75 9.15 9.82
N GLU A 4 -2.68 9.93 10.86
CA GLU A 4 -2.63 9.40 12.21
C GLU A 4 -4.03 9.37 12.78
N ASP A 5 -4.41 8.23 13.35
CA ASP A 5 -5.72 8.07 13.93
C ASP A 5 -5.81 8.84 15.24
N ASP A 6 -7.02 9.26 15.59
CA ASP A 6 -7.25 9.99 16.82
C ASP A 6 -7.51 9.10 18.01
N GLY A 7 -7.13 7.88 17.96
CA GLY A 7 -7.36 6.95 19.03
C GLY A 7 -6.58 7.31 20.28
N PRO A 8 -6.77 6.56 21.38
CA PRO A 8 -6.03 6.78 22.60
C PRO A 8 -4.54 6.70 22.35
N PRO A 9 -3.75 7.43 23.14
CA PRO A 9 -2.31 7.47 22.89
C PRO A 9 -1.65 6.09 22.87
N HIS A 10 -2.17 5.16 23.62
CA HIS A 10 -1.56 3.84 23.69
C HIS A 10 -2.13 2.90 22.65
N ASP A 11 -3.02 3.41 21.79
CA ASP A 11 -3.65 2.57 20.79
C ASP A 11 -3.74 3.35 19.50
N LYS A 12 -2.70 4.06 19.17
CA LYS A 12 -2.68 4.83 17.94
C LYS A 12 -2.53 3.94 16.74
N ARG A 13 -3.20 4.31 15.69
CA ARG A 13 -3.05 3.62 14.43
C ARG A 13 -2.70 4.65 13.37
N TYR A 14 -1.94 4.21 12.41
CA TYR A 14 -1.54 5.04 11.30
C TYR A 14 -2.04 4.41 10.02
N PHE A 15 -2.49 5.25 9.11
CA PHE A 15 -2.98 4.79 7.84
C PHE A 15 -2.17 5.45 6.76
N ALA A 16 -1.78 4.68 5.77
CA ALA A 16 -1.00 5.19 4.66
C ALA A 16 -1.70 4.84 3.36
N THR A 17 -1.58 5.71 2.39
CA THR A 17 -2.18 5.50 1.09
C THR A 17 -1.15 5.81 0.04
N VAL A 18 -1.05 4.95 -0.96
CA VAL A 18 -0.16 5.16 -2.08
C VAL A 18 -1.02 5.48 -3.28
N ARG A 19 -0.73 6.61 -3.93
CA ARG A 19 -1.47 7.03 -5.10
C ARG A 19 -0.53 7.21 -6.27
N ILE A 20 -1.00 6.84 -7.44
CA ILE A 20 -0.26 7.05 -8.65
C ILE A 20 -1.24 7.63 -9.65
N ASP A 21 -0.93 8.80 -10.17
CA ASP A 21 -1.79 9.50 -11.13
C ASP A 21 -3.19 9.70 -10.58
N GLY A 22 -3.30 9.95 -9.28
CA GLY A 22 -4.59 10.22 -8.69
C GLY A 22 -5.35 8.99 -8.27
N ASP A 23 -4.86 7.83 -8.61
CA ASP A 23 -5.55 6.58 -8.26
C ASP A 23 -4.87 5.95 -7.05
N VAL A 24 -5.68 5.45 -6.15
CA VAL A 24 -5.16 4.75 -4.98
C VAL A 24 -4.77 3.35 -5.40
N VAL A 25 -3.49 3.04 -5.25
CA VAL A 25 -2.99 1.72 -5.63
C VAL A 25 -2.59 0.90 -4.43
N GLY A 26 -2.58 1.49 -3.24
CA GLY A 26 -2.24 0.73 -2.05
C GLY A 26 -2.70 1.44 -0.81
N GLU A 27 -3.10 0.67 0.19
CA GLU A 27 -3.50 1.19 1.48
C GLU A 27 -2.95 0.28 2.54
N GLY A 28 -2.55 0.85 3.66
CA GLY A 28 -2.03 0.05 4.73
C GLY A 28 -2.24 0.73 6.05
N GLU A 29 -2.22 -0.05 7.11
CA GLU A 29 -2.31 0.48 8.44
C GLU A 29 -1.32 -0.22 9.33
N GLY A 30 -0.93 0.43 10.41
CA GLY A 30 0.02 -0.14 11.33
C GLY A 30 0.05 0.69 12.58
N ARG A 31 0.85 0.26 13.54
CA ARG A 31 0.98 0.95 14.80
C ARG A 31 2.04 2.05 14.73
N SER A 32 2.69 2.21 13.62
CA SER A 32 3.64 3.28 13.43
C SER A 32 3.55 3.73 11.98
N LYS A 33 4.06 4.93 11.73
CA LYS A 33 4.06 5.44 10.37
C LYS A 33 4.78 4.48 9.42
N LYS A 34 5.90 3.97 9.89
CA LYS A 34 6.69 3.07 9.07
C LYS A 34 5.90 1.81 8.74
N GLN A 35 5.22 1.25 9.73
CA GLN A 35 4.42 0.06 9.48
C GLN A 35 3.30 0.34 8.50
N ALA A 36 2.64 1.47 8.65
CA ALA A 36 1.55 1.84 7.75
C ALA A 36 2.07 2.03 6.34
N GLU A 37 3.20 2.72 6.20
CA GLU A 37 3.78 2.93 4.89
C GLU A 37 4.25 1.64 4.26
N THR A 38 4.84 0.77 5.06
CA THR A 38 5.30 -0.52 4.56
C THR A 38 4.12 -1.35 4.08
N ALA A 39 3.04 -1.34 4.86
CA ALA A 39 1.85 -2.08 4.47
C ALA A 39 1.24 -1.52 3.19
N ALA A 40 1.18 -0.19 3.09
CA ALA A 40 0.63 0.44 1.91
C ALA A 40 1.50 0.16 0.69
N ALA A 41 2.80 0.24 0.86
CA ALA A 41 3.72 -0.03 -0.23
C ALA A 41 3.62 -1.47 -0.67
N HIS A 42 3.45 -2.39 0.27
CA HIS A 42 3.30 -3.79 -0.07
C HIS A 42 2.03 -4.01 -0.89
N GLN A 43 0.94 -3.37 -0.49
CA GLN A 43 -0.30 -3.48 -1.23
C GLN A 43 -0.15 -2.89 -2.63
N ALA A 44 0.52 -1.76 -2.73
CA ALA A 44 0.74 -1.14 -4.02
C ALA A 44 1.61 -2.03 -4.89
N TRP A 45 2.64 -2.61 -4.30
CA TRP A 45 3.53 -3.49 -5.04
C TRP A 45 2.79 -4.71 -5.55
N LEU A 46 1.93 -5.30 -4.71
CA LEU A 46 1.17 -6.45 -5.13
C LEU A 46 0.23 -6.11 -6.27
N ARG A 47 -0.39 -4.94 -6.20
CA ARG A 47 -1.31 -4.53 -7.23
C ARG A 47 -0.59 -4.26 -8.54
N LEU A 48 0.55 -3.58 -8.47
CA LEU A 48 1.32 -3.31 -9.66
C LEU A 48 1.93 -4.57 -10.23
N ALA A 49 2.39 -5.46 -9.38
CA ALA A 49 2.94 -6.71 -9.83
C ALA A 49 1.88 -7.57 -10.52
N ALA A 50 0.69 -7.58 -9.96
CA ALA A 50 -0.41 -8.31 -10.56
C ALA A 50 -0.76 -7.73 -11.92
N HIS A 51 -0.72 -6.41 -12.02
CA HIS A 51 -1.01 -5.74 -13.27
C HIS A 51 0.06 -6.07 -14.31
N GLU A 52 1.31 -6.02 -13.90
CA GLU A 52 2.39 -6.38 -14.80
C GLU A 52 2.32 -7.82 -15.21
N ASP A 53 2.03 -8.67 -14.25
CA ASP A 53 1.93 -10.08 -14.53
C ASP A 53 0.82 -10.33 -15.53
N HIS A 54 -0.24 -9.57 -15.41
CA HIS A 54 -1.34 -9.69 -16.34
C HIS A 54 -0.90 -9.27 -17.73
N MET A 55 -0.12 -8.22 -17.82
CA MET A 55 0.35 -7.74 -19.09
C MET A 55 1.41 -8.65 -19.67
N VAL A 56 2.24 -9.18 -18.80
CA VAL A 56 3.33 -10.00 -19.24
C VAL A 56 2.93 -11.44 -19.27
N GLY A 57 1.76 -11.70 -18.74
CA GLY A 57 1.29 -13.05 -18.64
C GLY A 57 1.29 -13.72 -19.96
N GLU A 58 1.09 -12.99 -20.97
CA GLU A 58 1.11 -13.58 -22.24
C GLU A 58 2.51 -13.76 -22.69
N GLU A 59 3.43 -13.21 -22.00
CA GLU A 59 4.77 -13.39 -22.37
C GLU A 59 5.18 -14.71 -21.85
N PRO A 60 5.57 -15.54 -22.61
CA PRO A 60 5.85 -16.87 -22.22
C PRO A 60 7.01 -16.90 -21.36
N SER A 61 7.49 -15.92 -20.96
CA SER A 61 8.50 -15.90 -20.00
C SER A 61 9.26 -17.20 -20.01
N ALA A 62 8.99 -17.97 -20.77
CA ALA A 62 9.62 -19.24 -20.78
C ALA A 62 10.97 -19.13 -21.30
#